data_2b8e98afbbbf27af55ce058f7a1c4f10
#
_entry.id   2b8e98afbbbf27af55ce058f7a1c4f10
#
_cell.length_a   1.000
_cell.length_b   1.000
_cell.length_c   1.000
_cell.angle_alpha   90.00
_cell.angle_beta   90.00
_cell.angle_gamma   90.00
#
_symmetry.space_group_name_H-M   'P 1'
#
loop_
_entity.id
_entity.type
_entity.pdbx_description
1 polymer ?
#
loop_
_entity_poly.entity_id
_entity_poly.type
_entity_poly.pdbx_seq_one_letter_code
_entity_poly.pdbx_strand_id
1 'polypeptide(L)'
;METTDDKNEIVQRLTTQLNLAARLRASARANPQTADCRQSLRTWQADRLARTHADLLASARFGPAAAFFLTDIYSANDVGGRDQALDRVVPLMSRLLPVSGLETVVDAIELDALSEDLDAAMVEALGQRIKTIDAAAYGNAYRKVDRRKDRERQIHLIQHLGQSLDRLASKRFVGTTLALARKPARLAGFGDLQEFAERGYNACRQTGGVDEFMKLVVSREQRILEAIFAGDDSVLTEGPAPSPAAAT
;
A
#
# COMPACT_ATOMS: atom_id res chain seq x y z
N MET A 1 -13.72 24.53 -10.93
CA MET A 1 -13.30 25.59 -9.96
C MET A 1 -13.26 24.90 -8.61
N GLU A 2 -12.05 24.51 -8.18
CA GLU A 2 -11.83 23.85 -6.90
C GLU A 2 -12.24 24.81 -5.79
N THR A 3 -13.18 24.40 -4.92
CA THR A 3 -13.65 25.24 -3.83
C THR A 3 -12.76 25.08 -2.61
N THR A 4 -12.67 26.11 -1.77
CA THR A 4 -11.95 26.04 -0.49
C THR A 4 -12.57 24.99 0.42
N ASP A 5 -13.88 24.74 0.29
CA ASP A 5 -14.63 23.76 1.06
C ASP A 5 -14.21 22.32 0.72
N ASP A 6 -14.03 21.99 -0.58
CA ASP A 6 -13.53 20.67 -1.01
C ASP A 6 -12.17 20.35 -0.39
N LYS A 7 -11.30 21.35 -0.37
CA LYS A 7 -9.95 21.19 0.18
C LYS A 7 -9.96 20.99 1.70
N ASN A 8 -10.83 21.68 2.42
CA ASN A 8 -10.98 21.54 3.87
C ASN A 8 -11.52 20.14 4.23
N GLU A 9 -12.49 19.62 3.49
CA GLU A 9 -13.01 18.26 3.69
C GLU A 9 -11.93 17.21 3.51
N ILE A 10 -11.10 17.33 2.45
CA ILE A 10 -9.99 16.40 2.19
C ILE A 10 -8.96 16.46 3.33
N VAL A 11 -8.62 17.65 3.82
CA VAL A 11 -7.68 17.82 4.95
C VAL A 11 -8.24 17.21 6.23
N GLN A 12 -9.54 17.32 6.47
CA GLN A 12 -10.19 16.71 7.62
C GLN A 12 -10.16 15.17 7.53
N ARG A 13 -10.45 14.61 6.36
CA ARG A 13 -10.33 13.16 6.10
C ARG A 13 -8.88 12.70 6.33
N LEU A 14 -7.90 13.43 5.78
CA LEU A 14 -6.48 13.14 5.97
C LEU A 14 -6.11 13.07 7.46
N THR A 15 -6.49 14.09 8.22
CA THR A 15 -6.21 14.16 9.66
C THR A 15 -6.85 12.99 10.42
N THR A 16 -8.07 12.61 10.05
CA THR A 16 -8.79 11.49 10.67
C THR A 16 -8.06 10.17 10.42
N GLN A 17 -7.66 9.90 9.19
CA GLN A 17 -6.94 8.68 8.82
C GLN A 17 -5.54 8.60 9.44
N LEU A 18 -4.82 9.71 9.48
CA LEU A 18 -3.53 9.80 10.17
C LEU A 18 -3.62 9.45 11.65
N ASN A 19 -4.61 10.03 12.34
CA ASN A 19 -4.84 9.76 13.76
C ASN A 19 -5.24 8.29 14.01
N LEU A 20 -5.98 7.68 13.09
CA LEU A 20 -6.32 6.26 13.16
C LEU A 20 -5.08 5.39 13.00
N ALA A 21 -4.29 5.60 11.96
CA ALA A 21 -3.08 4.85 11.69
C ALA A 21 -2.07 4.97 12.86
N ALA A 22 -1.86 6.18 13.38
CA ALA A 22 -0.97 6.42 14.52
C ALA A 22 -1.40 5.66 15.76
N ARG A 23 -2.72 5.65 16.09
CA ARG A 23 -3.26 4.90 17.23
C ARG A 23 -3.06 3.39 17.08
N LEU A 24 -3.35 2.84 15.90
CA LEU A 24 -3.19 1.41 15.62
C LEU A 24 -1.72 0.97 15.76
N ARG A 25 -0.78 1.77 15.26
CA ARG A 25 0.66 1.51 15.41
C ARG A 25 1.14 1.66 16.86
N ALA A 26 0.69 2.68 17.57
CA ALA A 26 1.02 2.87 18.99
C ALA A 26 0.54 1.67 19.82
N SER A 27 -0.67 1.18 19.58
CA SER A 27 -1.20 -0.03 20.23
C SER A 27 -0.35 -1.26 19.92
N ALA A 28 0.12 -1.42 18.67
CA ALA A 28 0.98 -2.54 18.29
C ALA A 28 2.34 -2.49 18.98
N ARG A 29 2.93 -1.31 19.09
CA ARG A 29 4.26 -1.12 19.74
C ARG A 29 4.20 -1.24 21.27
N ALA A 30 3.07 -0.98 21.87
CA ALA A 30 2.92 -1.06 23.33
C ALA A 30 3.19 -2.47 23.89
N ASN A 31 3.10 -3.51 23.06
CA ASN A 31 3.40 -4.89 23.43
C ASN A 31 4.38 -5.51 22.42
N PRO A 32 5.64 -5.81 22.83
CA PRO A 32 6.65 -6.42 21.96
C PRO A 32 6.18 -7.72 21.28
N GLN A 33 5.44 -8.56 22.00
CA GLN A 33 4.90 -9.79 21.44
C GLN A 33 3.90 -9.52 20.30
N THR A 34 3.10 -8.48 20.42
CA THR A 34 2.18 -8.06 19.35
C THR A 34 2.95 -7.54 18.13
N ALA A 35 4.04 -6.81 18.35
CA ALA A 35 4.91 -6.33 17.28
C ALA A 35 5.55 -7.50 16.50
N ASP A 36 6.09 -8.51 17.20
CA ASP A 36 6.67 -9.71 16.59
C ASP A 36 5.62 -10.52 15.81
N CYS A 37 4.41 -10.64 16.35
CA CYS A 37 3.29 -11.31 15.66
C CYS A 37 2.91 -10.58 14.36
N ARG A 38 2.84 -9.26 14.39
CA ARG A 38 2.59 -8.46 13.18
C ARG A 38 3.69 -8.60 12.16
N GLN A 39 4.95 -8.59 12.61
CA GLN A 39 6.09 -8.78 11.71
C GLN A 39 6.02 -10.15 11.02
N SER A 40 5.70 -11.23 11.75
CA SER A 40 5.54 -12.57 11.20
C SER A 40 4.43 -12.62 10.14
N LEU A 41 3.28 -11.98 10.42
CA LEU A 41 2.17 -11.89 9.48
C LEU A 41 2.59 -11.15 8.20
N ARG A 42 3.22 -9.99 8.33
CA ARG A 42 3.65 -9.16 7.19
C ARG A 42 4.71 -9.85 6.34
N THR A 43 5.65 -10.55 6.97
CA THR A 43 6.63 -11.35 6.24
C THR A 43 5.93 -12.42 5.40
N TRP A 44 4.99 -13.16 5.98
CA TRP A 44 4.23 -14.18 5.25
C TRP A 44 3.41 -13.58 4.09
N GLN A 45 2.76 -12.44 4.33
CA GLN A 45 1.99 -11.72 3.30
C GLN A 45 2.89 -11.22 2.15
N ALA A 46 4.06 -10.68 2.47
CA ALA A 46 5.04 -10.22 1.48
C ALA A 46 5.55 -11.39 0.62
N ASP A 47 5.86 -12.53 1.24
CA ASP A 47 6.28 -13.74 0.54
C ASP A 47 5.16 -14.29 -0.38
N ARG A 48 3.92 -14.25 0.07
CA ARG A 48 2.75 -14.62 -0.75
C ARG A 48 2.62 -13.69 -1.95
N LEU A 49 2.66 -12.37 -1.74
CA LEU A 49 2.61 -11.38 -2.81
C LEU A 49 3.74 -11.57 -3.82
N ALA A 50 4.96 -11.79 -3.34
CA ALA A 50 6.12 -12.03 -4.22
C ALA A 50 5.93 -13.30 -5.08
N ARG A 51 5.36 -14.37 -4.53
CA ARG A 51 5.02 -15.57 -5.31
C ARG A 51 3.92 -15.31 -6.33
N THR A 52 2.81 -14.68 -5.91
CA THR A 52 1.66 -14.37 -6.77
C THR A 52 2.05 -13.50 -7.97
N HIS A 53 3.02 -12.60 -7.80
CA HIS A 53 3.45 -11.61 -8.79
C HIS A 53 4.88 -11.84 -9.29
N ALA A 54 5.40 -13.08 -9.20
CA ALA A 54 6.78 -13.41 -9.55
C ALA A 54 7.12 -13.09 -11.02
N ASP A 55 6.18 -13.26 -11.93
CA ASP A 55 6.29 -12.89 -13.35
C ASP A 55 6.41 -11.37 -13.55
N LEU A 56 5.67 -10.59 -12.79
CA LEU A 56 5.75 -9.12 -12.83
C LEU A 56 7.08 -8.64 -12.28
N LEU A 57 7.56 -9.25 -11.18
CA LEU A 57 8.89 -8.97 -10.62
C LEU A 57 10.02 -9.29 -11.59
N ALA A 58 9.91 -10.39 -12.34
CA ALA A 58 10.89 -10.81 -13.35
C ALA A 58 10.80 -10.03 -14.66
N SER A 59 9.73 -9.26 -14.86
CA SER A 59 9.52 -8.49 -16.09
C SER A 59 10.49 -7.31 -16.17
N ALA A 60 11.17 -7.17 -17.32
CA ALA A 60 12.01 -6.00 -17.58
C ALA A 60 11.20 -4.68 -17.56
N ARG A 61 9.91 -4.73 -17.96
CA ARG A 61 9.01 -3.58 -18.00
C ARG A 61 8.37 -3.29 -16.64
N PHE A 62 7.82 -4.32 -15.98
CA PHE A 62 7.04 -4.14 -14.76
C PHE A 62 7.85 -4.32 -13.47
N GLY A 63 9.03 -4.96 -13.56
CA GLY A 63 9.86 -5.26 -12.39
C GLY A 63 10.14 -4.09 -11.47
N PRO A 64 10.53 -2.91 -11.97
CA PRO A 64 10.72 -1.73 -11.11
C PRO A 64 9.46 -1.29 -10.36
N ALA A 65 8.28 -1.31 -10.99
CA ALA A 65 7.02 -0.98 -10.34
C ALA A 65 6.59 -2.07 -9.33
N ALA A 66 6.74 -3.35 -9.70
CA ALA A 66 6.44 -4.47 -8.82
C ALA A 66 7.35 -4.48 -7.58
N ALA A 67 8.64 -4.23 -7.74
CA ALA A 67 9.58 -4.11 -6.64
C ALA A 67 9.22 -2.93 -5.73
N PHE A 68 8.99 -1.75 -6.27
CA PHE A 68 8.55 -0.58 -5.49
C PHE A 68 7.27 -0.88 -4.71
N PHE A 69 6.29 -1.51 -5.35
CA PHE A 69 5.02 -1.87 -4.72
C PHE A 69 5.21 -2.82 -3.54
N LEU A 70 6.02 -3.88 -3.72
CA LEU A 70 6.27 -4.88 -2.68
C LEU A 70 7.19 -4.39 -1.57
N THR A 71 8.20 -3.57 -1.89
CA THR A 71 9.20 -3.13 -0.91
C THR A 71 8.84 -1.83 -0.21
N ASP A 72 8.17 -0.91 -0.89
CA ASP A 72 7.92 0.43 -0.36
C ASP A 72 6.47 0.63 0.13
N ILE A 73 5.50 -0.07 -0.47
CA ILE A 73 4.08 0.03 -0.08
C ILE A 73 3.68 -1.09 0.88
N TYR A 74 4.13 -2.34 0.60
CA TYR A 74 3.82 -3.52 1.43
C TYR A 74 4.95 -3.92 2.38
N SER A 75 6.05 -3.15 2.43
CA SER A 75 7.16 -3.57 3.26
C SER A 75 6.77 -3.56 4.73
N ALA A 76 7.25 -4.58 5.42
CA ALA A 76 7.21 -4.70 6.86
C ALA A 76 8.02 -3.59 7.59
N ASN A 77 8.61 -2.66 6.85
CA ASN A 77 9.39 -1.58 7.41
C ASN A 77 8.46 -0.56 8.09
N ASP A 78 8.63 -0.45 9.39
CA ASP A 78 7.89 0.47 10.25
C ASP A 78 8.12 1.92 9.79
N VAL A 79 7.09 2.50 9.19
CA VAL A 79 7.05 3.91 8.79
C VAL A 79 6.95 4.85 10.02
N GLY A 80 7.10 4.30 11.22
CA GLY A 80 6.83 4.95 12.49
C GLY A 80 7.64 6.20 12.83
N GLY A 81 8.78 6.44 12.19
CA GLY A 81 9.46 7.73 12.27
C GLY A 81 8.72 8.88 11.58
N ARG A 82 7.72 8.56 10.75
CA ARG A 82 6.94 9.53 9.96
C ARG A 82 5.72 10.07 10.70
N ASP A 83 5.19 9.38 11.72
CA ASP A 83 3.97 9.77 12.42
C ASP A 83 4.09 11.16 13.09
N GLN A 84 5.25 11.48 13.68
CA GLN A 84 5.48 12.80 14.30
C GLN A 84 5.69 13.94 13.30
N ALA A 85 6.11 13.62 12.07
CA ALA A 85 6.31 14.60 11.01
C ALA A 85 5.00 14.93 10.29
N LEU A 86 4.03 14.03 10.27
CA LEU A 86 2.79 14.18 9.50
C LEU A 86 1.91 15.34 9.98
N ASP A 87 1.83 15.60 11.28
CA ASP A 87 1.11 16.75 11.85
C ASP A 87 1.67 18.10 11.36
N ARG A 88 2.98 18.15 11.06
CA ARG A 88 3.63 19.33 10.51
C ARG A 88 3.53 19.39 8.99
N VAL A 89 3.42 18.23 8.35
CA VAL A 89 3.39 18.08 6.89
C VAL A 89 2.01 18.43 6.33
N VAL A 90 0.91 18.06 7.02
CA VAL A 90 -0.46 18.29 6.54
C VAL A 90 -0.72 19.77 6.15
N PRO A 91 -0.40 20.78 6.98
CA PRO A 91 -0.58 22.17 6.60
C PRO A 91 0.28 22.61 5.39
N LEU A 92 1.48 22.03 5.27
CA LEU A 92 2.37 22.31 4.13
C LEU A 92 1.84 21.67 2.86
N MET A 93 1.44 20.39 2.93
CA MET A 93 0.85 19.67 1.80
C MET A 93 -0.43 20.34 1.30
N SER A 94 -1.30 20.77 2.22
CA SER A 94 -2.53 21.49 1.86
C SER A 94 -2.29 22.80 1.11
N ARG A 95 -1.15 23.43 1.32
CA ARG A 95 -0.77 24.65 0.60
C ARG A 95 -0.11 24.38 -0.75
N LEU A 96 0.68 23.31 -0.84
CA LEU A 96 1.53 23.04 -2.01
C LEU A 96 0.88 22.11 -3.03
N LEU A 97 0.01 21.20 -2.58
CA LEU A 97 -0.61 20.21 -3.46
C LEU A 97 -1.95 20.71 -4.03
N PRO A 98 -2.22 20.42 -5.31
CA PRO A 98 -3.57 20.53 -5.84
C PRO A 98 -4.49 19.50 -5.15
N VAL A 99 -5.80 19.69 -5.27
CA VAL A 99 -6.82 18.78 -4.69
C VAL A 99 -6.54 17.32 -5.06
N SER A 100 -6.28 17.03 -6.33
CA SER A 100 -5.99 15.66 -6.79
C SER A 100 -4.73 15.03 -6.16
N GLY A 101 -3.75 15.86 -5.81
CA GLY A 101 -2.56 15.41 -5.08
C GLY A 101 -2.88 15.11 -3.61
N LEU A 102 -3.71 15.93 -2.97
CA LEU A 102 -4.18 15.70 -1.61
C LEU A 102 -5.05 14.44 -1.52
N GLU A 103 -5.97 14.22 -2.46
CA GLU A 103 -6.78 13.00 -2.54
C GLU A 103 -5.89 11.76 -2.63
N THR A 104 -4.85 11.79 -3.47
CA THR A 104 -3.88 10.68 -3.57
C THR A 104 -3.21 10.39 -2.23
N VAL A 105 -2.86 11.43 -1.46
CA VAL A 105 -2.28 11.26 -0.12
C VAL A 105 -3.29 10.70 0.86
N VAL A 106 -4.54 11.18 0.84
CA VAL A 106 -5.62 10.62 1.68
C VAL A 106 -5.83 9.14 1.41
N ASP A 107 -5.89 8.74 0.15
CA ASP A 107 -6.06 7.34 -0.23
C ASP A 107 -4.88 6.46 0.24
N ALA A 108 -3.65 6.99 0.17
CA ALA A 108 -2.47 6.29 0.67
C ALA A 108 -2.52 6.09 2.19
N ILE A 109 -2.92 7.10 2.93
CA ILE A 109 -3.05 7.01 4.39
C ILE A 109 -4.27 6.16 4.80
N GLU A 110 -5.38 6.23 4.06
CA GLU A 110 -6.52 5.34 4.27
C GLU A 110 -6.13 3.87 4.05
N LEU A 111 -5.38 3.59 2.98
CA LEU A 111 -4.85 2.24 2.71
C LEU A 111 -3.96 1.75 3.85
N ASP A 112 -3.07 2.59 4.35
CA ASP A 112 -2.17 2.29 5.45
C ASP A 112 -2.96 2.01 6.75
N ALA A 113 -3.89 2.88 7.14
CA ALA A 113 -4.73 2.70 8.33
C ALA A 113 -5.58 1.42 8.23
N LEU A 114 -6.19 1.17 7.08
CA LEU A 114 -6.99 -0.02 6.82
C LEU A 114 -6.14 -1.30 6.89
N SER A 115 -4.91 -1.26 6.35
CA SER A 115 -3.98 -2.39 6.42
C SER A 115 -3.56 -2.69 7.86
N GLU A 116 -3.25 -1.66 8.65
CA GLU A 116 -2.92 -1.80 10.07
C GLU A 116 -4.07 -2.44 10.88
N ASP A 117 -5.30 -2.03 10.61
CA ASP A 117 -6.49 -2.54 11.29
C ASP A 117 -6.79 -3.99 10.90
N LEU A 118 -6.70 -4.31 9.62
CA LEU A 118 -6.87 -5.67 9.11
C LEU A 118 -5.77 -6.62 9.62
N ASP A 119 -4.53 -6.16 9.70
CA ASP A 119 -3.43 -6.94 10.26
C ASP A 119 -3.64 -7.21 11.75
N ALA A 120 -4.15 -6.25 12.52
CA ALA A 120 -4.49 -6.46 13.92
C ALA A 120 -5.54 -7.56 14.08
N ALA A 121 -6.61 -7.52 13.30
CA ALA A 121 -7.65 -8.54 13.30
C ALA A 121 -7.12 -9.92 12.88
N MET A 122 -6.23 -9.98 11.88
CA MET A 122 -5.60 -11.22 11.45
C MET A 122 -4.68 -11.82 12.52
N VAL A 123 -3.88 -11.03 13.21
CA VAL A 123 -3.04 -11.48 14.33
C VAL A 123 -3.89 -12.11 15.43
N GLU A 124 -4.99 -11.45 15.80
CA GLU A 124 -5.94 -11.97 16.78
C GLU A 124 -6.56 -13.30 16.33
N ALA A 125 -7.02 -13.37 15.08
CA ALA A 125 -7.67 -14.57 14.52
C ALA A 125 -6.71 -15.75 14.40
N LEU A 126 -5.44 -15.52 14.03
CA LEU A 126 -4.38 -16.54 13.94
C LEU A 126 -3.99 -17.08 15.32
N GLY A 127 -3.96 -16.25 16.36
CA GLY A 127 -3.59 -16.66 17.72
C GLY A 127 -2.23 -17.38 17.74
N GLN A 128 -2.19 -18.61 18.27
CA GLN A 128 -0.95 -19.40 18.35
C GLN A 128 -0.38 -19.81 16.99
N ARG A 129 -1.19 -19.83 15.94
CA ARG A 129 -0.76 -20.19 14.57
C ARG A 129 0.11 -19.11 13.92
N ILE A 130 0.21 -17.93 14.52
CA ILE A 130 1.04 -16.82 14.03
C ILE A 130 2.52 -17.20 13.87
N LYS A 131 3.00 -18.19 14.62
CA LYS A 131 4.39 -18.67 14.54
C LYS A 131 4.65 -19.64 13.39
N THR A 132 3.60 -20.22 12.84
CA THR A 132 3.66 -21.25 11.78
C THR A 132 2.52 -21.02 10.79
N ILE A 133 2.52 -19.85 10.15
CA ILE A 133 1.47 -19.50 9.19
C ILE A 133 1.65 -20.34 7.93
N ASP A 134 0.66 -21.15 7.62
CA ASP A 134 0.49 -21.81 6.32
C ASP A 134 -0.77 -21.27 5.61
N ALA A 135 -1.00 -21.71 4.38
CA ALA A 135 -2.15 -21.27 3.59
C ALA A 135 -3.48 -21.53 4.29
N ALA A 136 -3.64 -22.71 4.90
CA ALA A 136 -4.86 -23.09 5.58
C ALA A 136 -5.10 -22.25 6.85
N ALA A 137 -4.05 -22.00 7.65
CA ALA A 137 -4.16 -21.14 8.83
C ALA A 137 -4.52 -19.70 8.45
N TYR A 138 -3.88 -19.18 7.39
CA TYR A 138 -4.15 -17.82 6.89
C TYR A 138 -5.58 -17.72 6.34
N GLY A 139 -6.01 -18.65 5.47
CA GLY A 139 -7.35 -18.64 4.88
C GLY A 139 -8.45 -18.78 5.94
N ASN A 140 -8.25 -19.65 6.93
CA ASN A 140 -9.18 -19.78 8.05
C ASN A 140 -9.27 -18.50 8.89
N ALA A 141 -8.15 -17.87 9.21
CA ALA A 141 -8.13 -16.58 9.92
C ALA A 141 -8.81 -15.48 9.09
N TYR A 142 -8.55 -15.43 7.81
CA TYR A 142 -9.13 -14.47 6.88
C TYR A 142 -10.67 -14.56 6.84
N ARG A 143 -11.22 -15.77 6.73
CA ARG A 143 -12.67 -16.02 6.81
C ARG A 143 -13.25 -15.72 8.19
N LYS A 144 -12.52 -16.05 9.27
CA LYS A 144 -12.94 -15.79 10.64
C LYS A 144 -13.03 -14.27 10.92
N VAL A 145 -12.13 -13.49 10.37
CA VAL A 145 -12.16 -12.01 10.47
C VAL A 145 -13.37 -11.44 9.74
N ASP A 146 -13.83 -12.06 8.66
CA ASP A 146 -15.05 -11.75 7.89
C ASP A 146 -15.20 -10.27 7.48
N ARG A 147 -14.07 -9.66 7.08
CA ARG A 147 -14.05 -8.25 6.65
C ARG A 147 -13.90 -8.10 5.12
N ARG A 148 -14.78 -8.82 4.38
CA ARG A 148 -14.73 -8.86 2.91
C ARG A 148 -14.76 -7.46 2.28
N LYS A 149 -15.68 -6.61 2.71
CA LYS A 149 -15.82 -5.24 2.16
C LYS A 149 -14.55 -4.39 2.36
N ASP A 150 -13.90 -4.55 3.49
CA ASP A 150 -12.65 -3.84 3.78
C ASP A 150 -11.49 -4.33 2.91
N ARG A 151 -11.45 -5.64 2.61
CA ARG A 151 -10.48 -6.20 1.67
C ARG A 151 -10.74 -5.74 0.23
N GLU A 152 -11.99 -5.69 -0.20
CA GLU A 152 -12.38 -5.10 -1.49
C GLU A 152 -12.01 -3.62 -1.55
N ARG A 153 -12.23 -2.87 -0.47
CA ARG A 153 -11.80 -1.46 -0.34
C ARG A 153 -10.28 -1.32 -0.43
N GLN A 154 -9.52 -2.20 0.21
CA GLN A 154 -8.06 -2.22 0.14
C GLN A 154 -7.57 -2.40 -1.30
N ILE A 155 -8.11 -3.37 -2.04
CA ILE A 155 -7.80 -3.60 -3.45
C ILE A 155 -8.16 -2.37 -4.31
N HIS A 156 -9.31 -1.75 -4.07
CA HIS A 156 -9.73 -0.55 -4.78
C HIS A 156 -8.79 0.64 -4.53
N LEU A 157 -8.38 0.87 -3.28
CA LEU A 157 -7.42 1.93 -2.94
C LEU A 157 -6.07 1.71 -3.63
N ILE A 158 -5.58 0.48 -3.68
CA ILE A 158 -4.36 0.09 -4.40
C ILE A 158 -4.48 0.47 -5.89
N GLN A 159 -5.59 0.11 -6.53
CA GLN A 159 -5.84 0.44 -7.93
C GLN A 159 -5.85 1.95 -8.17
N HIS A 160 -6.58 2.68 -7.34
CA HIS A 160 -6.71 4.13 -7.46
C HIS A 160 -5.37 4.86 -7.23
N LEU A 161 -4.59 4.40 -6.26
CA LEU A 161 -3.23 4.92 -6.01
C LEU A 161 -2.30 4.68 -7.19
N GLY A 162 -2.26 3.47 -7.75
CA GLY A 162 -1.46 3.17 -8.93
C GLY A 162 -1.79 4.11 -10.09
N GLN A 163 -3.07 4.26 -10.41
CA GLN A 163 -3.53 5.16 -11.48
C GLN A 163 -3.21 6.64 -11.20
N SER A 164 -3.31 7.07 -9.93
CA SER A 164 -3.00 8.45 -9.53
C SER A 164 -1.51 8.74 -9.65
N LEU A 165 -0.66 7.80 -9.23
CA LEU A 165 0.79 7.91 -9.38
C LEU A 165 1.20 7.95 -10.85
N ASP A 166 0.56 7.17 -11.73
CA ASP A 166 0.83 7.20 -13.16
C ASP A 166 0.46 8.55 -13.79
N ARG A 167 -0.70 9.08 -13.46
CA ARG A 167 -1.10 10.43 -13.89
C ARG A 167 -0.13 11.51 -13.44
N LEU A 168 0.44 11.38 -12.24
CA LEU A 168 1.46 12.30 -11.74
C LEU A 168 2.79 12.10 -12.46
N ALA A 169 3.21 10.84 -12.65
CA ALA A 169 4.48 10.50 -13.32
C ALA A 169 4.49 10.90 -14.81
N SER A 170 3.35 10.96 -15.46
CA SER A 170 3.23 11.40 -16.85
C SER A 170 3.44 12.91 -17.06
N LYS A 171 3.33 13.71 -16.00
CA LYS A 171 3.52 15.17 -16.07
C LYS A 171 5.01 15.52 -16.16
N ARG A 172 5.41 16.21 -17.22
CA ARG A 172 6.84 16.51 -17.56
C ARG A 172 7.63 17.20 -16.44
N PHE A 173 7.01 18.03 -15.61
CA PHE A 173 7.71 18.82 -14.59
C PHE A 173 7.78 18.13 -13.22
N VAL A 174 7.08 17.02 -13.01
CA VAL A 174 7.09 16.33 -11.69
C VAL A 174 8.50 15.87 -11.35
N GLY A 175 9.21 15.23 -12.27
CA GLY A 175 10.59 14.82 -12.04
C GLY A 175 11.53 15.97 -11.70
N THR A 176 11.39 17.11 -12.39
CA THR A 176 12.19 18.31 -12.12
C THR A 176 11.84 18.90 -10.74
N THR A 177 10.55 18.95 -10.41
CA THR A 177 10.08 19.44 -9.11
C THR A 177 10.60 18.58 -7.97
N LEU A 178 10.54 17.25 -8.10
CA LEU A 178 11.10 16.31 -7.13
C LEU A 178 12.61 16.52 -6.97
N ALA A 179 13.35 16.65 -8.06
CA ALA A 179 14.79 16.89 -8.00
C ALA A 179 15.15 18.21 -7.29
N LEU A 180 14.41 19.27 -7.55
CA LEU A 180 14.59 20.57 -6.89
C LEU A 180 14.20 20.54 -5.40
N ALA A 181 13.22 19.71 -5.03
CA ALA A 181 12.75 19.57 -3.66
C ALA A 181 13.71 18.78 -2.75
N ARG A 182 14.68 18.01 -3.27
CA ARG A 182 15.59 17.15 -2.47
C ARG A 182 16.26 17.88 -1.32
N LYS A 183 16.92 19.01 -1.62
CA LYS A 183 17.67 19.75 -0.61
C LYS A 183 16.75 20.42 0.42
N PRO A 184 15.69 21.16 0.02
CA PRO A 184 14.71 21.67 0.97
C PRO A 184 14.04 20.58 1.82
N ALA A 185 13.65 19.45 1.23
CA ALA A 185 13.00 18.35 1.96
C ALA A 185 13.92 17.75 3.04
N ARG A 186 15.20 17.49 2.71
CA ARG A 186 16.18 17.01 3.69
C ARG A 186 16.41 18.00 4.83
N LEU A 187 16.54 19.29 4.54
CA LEU A 187 16.72 20.34 5.55
C LEU A 187 15.50 20.48 6.47
N ALA A 188 14.31 20.19 5.94
CA ALA A 188 13.06 20.19 6.69
C ALA A 188 12.76 18.86 7.41
N GLY A 189 13.64 17.85 7.30
CA GLY A 189 13.45 16.53 7.92
C GLY A 189 12.56 15.57 7.12
N PHE A 190 12.29 15.85 5.84
CA PHE A 190 11.43 15.05 4.96
C PHE A 190 12.22 14.24 3.91
N GLY A 191 13.49 13.95 4.18
CA GLY A 191 14.36 13.23 3.25
C GLY A 191 13.79 11.89 2.81
N ASP A 192 13.31 11.08 3.74
CA ASP A 192 12.75 9.74 3.47
C ASP A 192 11.48 9.79 2.61
N LEU A 193 10.59 10.77 2.88
CA LEU A 193 9.39 10.98 2.07
C LEU A 193 9.75 11.40 0.65
N GLN A 194 10.76 12.26 0.50
CA GLN A 194 11.27 12.68 -0.80
C GLN A 194 11.85 11.50 -1.59
N GLU A 195 12.66 10.67 -0.95
CA GLU A 195 13.25 9.48 -1.57
C GLU A 195 12.18 8.46 -1.97
N PHE A 196 11.17 8.25 -1.13
CA PHE A 196 10.01 7.42 -1.46
C PHE A 196 9.27 7.95 -2.70
N ALA A 197 8.99 9.25 -2.76
CA ALA A 197 8.31 9.87 -3.89
C ALA A 197 9.14 9.74 -5.19
N GLU A 198 10.46 9.90 -5.11
CA GLU A 198 11.35 9.73 -6.27
C GLU A 198 11.43 8.28 -6.74
N ARG A 199 11.50 7.30 -5.82
CA ARG A 199 11.47 5.87 -6.20
C ARG A 199 10.18 5.51 -6.92
N GLY A 200 9.03 5.93 -6.37
CA GLY A 200 7.72 5.70 -6.99
C GLY A 200 7.60 6.34 -8.37
N TYR A 201 8.02 7.60 -8.50
CA TYR A 201 8.04 8.32 -9.78
C TYR A 201 8.90 7.59 -10.83
N ASN A 202 10.09 7.17 -10.46
CA ASN A 202 11.00 6.48 -11.38
C ASN A 202 10.45 5.10 -11.78
N ALA A 203 9.90 4.35 -10.83
CA ALA A 203 9.27 3.06 -11.06
C ALA A 203 8.10 3.18 -12.06
N CYS A 204 7.18 4.13 -11.85
CA CYS A 204 6.06 4.38 -12.77
C CYS A 204 6.55 4.78 -14.18
N ARG A 205 7.57 5.64 -14.27
CA ARG A 205 8.12 6.06 -15.57
C ARG A 205 8.75 4.93 -16.37
N GLN A 206 9.43 4.01 -15.70
CA GLN A 206 10.09 2.88 -16.35
C GLN A 206 9.08 1.88 -16.93
N THR A 207 7.90 1.74 -16.33
CA THR A 207 6.85 0.85 -16.85
C THR A 207 6.20 1.37 -18.14
N GLY A 208 6.34 2.65 -18.46
CA GLY A 208 5.69 3.26 -19.62
C GLY A 208 4.15 3.26 -19.54
N GLY A 209 3.62 3.37 -18.31
CA GLY A 209 2.23 3.32 -17.96
C GLY A 209 1.91 2.13 -17.07
N VAL A 210 1.12 2.35 -16.00
CA VAL A 210 0.84 1.31 -14.99
C VAL A 210 -0.53 0.63 -15.16
N ASP A 211 -1.35 1.03 -16.10
CA ASP A 211 -2.71 0.49 -16.25
C ASP A 211 -2.72 -1.04 -16.43
N GLU A 212 -1.87 -1.57 -17.29
CA GLU A 212 -1.77 -3.01 -17.54
C GLU A 212 -1.25 -3.74 -16.29
N PHE A 213 -0.22 -3.20 -15.66
CA PHE A 213 0.31 -3.70 -14.39
C PHE A 213 -0.78 -3.75 -13.31
N MET A 214 -1.49 -2.64 -13.13
CA MET A 214 -2.56 -2.56 -12.12
C MET A 214 -3.72 -3.50 -12.39
N LYS A 215 -4.12 -3.67 -13.67
CA LYS A 215 -5.15 -4.66 -14.05
C LYS A 215 -4.74 -6.07 -13.64
N LEU A 216 -3.49 -6.46 -13.87
CA LEU A 216 -2.96 -7.78 -13.49
C LEU A 216 -2.95 -7.95 -11.96
N VAL A 217 -2.43 -6.98 -11.22
CA VAL A 217 -2.40 -7.03 -9.75
C VAL A 217 -3.81 -7.13 -9.19
N VAL A 218 -4.70 -6.22 -9.56
CA VAL A 218 -6.07 -6.16 -9.04
C VAL A 218 -6.86 -7.43 -9.36
N SER A 219 -6.79 -7.92 -10.61
CA SER A 219 -7.51 -9.14 -10.99
C SER A 219 -7.05 -10.38 -10.21
N ARG A 220 -5.74 -10.49 -9.94
CA ARG A 220 -5.18 -11.59 -9.15
C ARG A 220 -5.61 -11.50 -7.69
N GLU A 221 -5.50 -10.32 -7.07
CA GLU A 221 -5.89 -10.14 -5.68
C GLU A 221 -7.41 -10.33 -5.47
N GLN A 222 -8.24 -9.90 -6.41
CA GLN A 222 -9.68 -10.18 -6.40
C GLN A 222 -9.97 -11.68 -6.49
N ARG A 223 -9.32 -12.39 -7.42
CA ARG A 223 -9.45 -13.86 -7.54
C ARG A 223 -9.06 -14.57 -6.23
N ILE A 224 -7.96 -14.15 -5.62
CA ILE A 224 -7.50 -14.72 -4.34
C ILE A 224 -8.51 -14.44 -3.22
N LEU A 225 -9.00 -13.22 -3.13
CA LEU A 225 -10.04 -12.86 -2.16
C LEU A 225 -11.28 -13.73 -2.30
N GLU A 226 -11.79 -13.89 -3.51
CA GLU A 226 -12.97 -14.71 -3.81
C GLU A 226 -12.73 -16.18 -3.47
N ALA A 227 -11.59 -16.73 -3.86
CA ALA A 227 -11.22 -18.12 -3.58
C ALA A 227 -11.11 -18.40 -2.07
N ILE A 228 -10.46 -17.51 -1.31
CA ILE A 228 -10.37 -17.65 0.15
C ILE A 228 -11.77 -17.69 0.79
N PHE A 229 -12.67 -16.79 0.40
CA PHE A 229 -14.05 -16.78 0.93
C PHE A 229 -14.87 -17.98 0.44
N ALA A 230 -14.52 -18.60 -0.69
CA ALA A 230 -15.10 -19.86 -1.16
C ALA A 230 -14.53 -21.10 -0.46
N GLY A 231 -13.48 -20.94 0.37
CA GLY A 231 -12.83 -22.03 1.10
C GLY A 231 -11.66 -22.67 0.35
N ASP A 232 -11.24 -22.11 -0.78
CA ASP A 232 -10.08 -22.57 -1.53
C ASP A 232 -8.81 -21.81 -1.11
N ASP A 233 -8.05 -22.41 -0.22
CA ASP A 233 -6.80 -21.85 0.29
C ASP A 233 -5.59 -22.18 -0.61
N SER A 234 -5.74 -23.04 -1.64
CA SER A 234 -4.66 -23.46 -2.54
C SER A 234 -4.08 -22.26 -3.30
N VAL A 235 -4.93 -21.27 -3.64
CA VAL A 235 -4.55 -20.02 -4.33
C VAL A 235 -3.45 -19.25 -3.61
N LEU A 236 -3.29 -19.43 -2.31
CA LEU A 236 -2.28 -18.75 -1.50
C LEU A 236 -0.87 -19.31 -1.68
N THR A 237 -0.75 -20.50 -2.24
CA THR A 237 0.53 -21.17 -2.54
C THR A 237 0.87 -21.18 -4.03
N GLU A 238 -0.09 -20.82 -4.88
CA GLU A 238 0.10 -20.78 -6.33
C GLU A 238 1.04 -19.64 -6.74
N GLY A 239 1.77 -19.88 -7.84
CA GLY A 239 2.49 -18.85 -8.58
C GLY A 239 1.54 -17.99 -9.42
N PRO A 240 2.09 -17.14 -10.31
CA PRO A 240 1.29 -16.28 -11.17
C PRO A 240 0.35 -17.11 -12.04
N ALA A 241 -0.93 -16.74 -12.07
CA ALA A 241 -1.86 -17.32 -13.02
C ALA A 241 -1.37 -17.06 -14.46
N PRO A 242 -1.53 -18.00 -15.39
CA PRO A 242 -1.13 -17.81 -16.78
C PRO A 242 -1.79 -16.55 -17.33
N SER A 243 -0.99 -15.66 -17.94
CA SER A 243 -1.50 -14.44 -18.55
C SER A 243 -2.42 -14.80 -19.72
N PRO A 244 -3.61 -14.21 -19.85
CA PRO A 244 -4.47 -14.43 -21.00
C PRO A 244 -3.79 -14.03 -22.34
N ALA A 245 -2.71 -13.27 -22.31
CA ALA A 245 -1.91 -12.89 -23.50
C ALA A 245 -0.95 -13.99 -23.99
N ALA A 246 -0.82 -15.12 -23.30
CA ALA A 246 0.01 -16.26 -23.74
C ALA A 246 -0.80 -17.33 -24.49
N ALA A 247 -2.07 -17.07 -24.77
CA ALA A 247 -3.01 -18.01 -25.46
C ALA A 247 -3.32 -17.59 -26.90
N THR A 248 -2.47 -16.78 -27.56
CA THR A 248 -2.63 -16.43 -29.00
C THR A 248 -1.39 -16.75 -29.79
#